data_030cd235d2207bbdd439c8feb7f04b55
#
_entry.id   030cd235d2207bbdd439c8feb7f04b55
#
_cell.length_a   1.000
_cell.length_b   1.000
_cell.length_c   1.000
_cell.angle_alpha   90.00
_cell.angle_beta   90.00
_cell.angle_gamma   90.00
#
_symmetry.space_group_name_H-M   'P 1'
#
loop_
_entity.id
_entity.type
_entity.pdbx_description
1 polymer ?
#
loop_
_entity_poly.entity_id
_entity_poly.type
_entity_poly.pdbx_seq_one_letter_code
_entity_poly.pdbx_strand_id
1 'polypeptide(L)'
;RTVVAYAVSGQMEMLRTILSSSMNWSYIIVMPIGFFLTFVTFFGEEYGWRYYLQPILQKRFGMKGGVLLLGVAWGLWHIFLDFFYYMPSGPVAVIAQVINCVFLSIFFAWTYLKTDNVWVPAIMHFMNNSLSWMMVGHYSQKVLENQQADWGMVLETLFLNGVVFGFFLLSKEF
;
A
#
# COMPACT_ATOMS: atom_id res chain seq x y z
N ARG A 1 26.29 8.36 1.30
CA ARG A 1 25.70 9.53 2.03
C ARG A 1 24.66 10.29 1.20
N THR A 2 24.71 10.23 -0.14
CA THR A 2 23.87 11.07 -1.01
C THR A 2 22.45 10.52 -1.22
N VAL A 3 22.26 9.19 -1.35
CA VAL A 3 20.96 8.59 -1.69
C VAL A 3 19.99 8.64 -0.49
N VAL A 4 20.47 8.31 0.71
CA VAL A 4 19.65 8.39 1.94
C VAL A 4 19.27 9.85 2.26
N ALA A 5 20.19 10.79 2.03
CA ALA A 5 19.91 12.22 2.23
C ALA A 5 18.88 12.74 1.22
N TYR A 6 18.89 12.25 -0.02
CA TYR A 6 17.91 12.62 -1.05
C TYR A 6 16.53 12.04 -0.78
N ALA A 7 16.46 10.76 -0.37
CA ALA A 7 15.21 10.11 0.02
C ALA A 7 14.57 10.80 1.25
N VAL A 8 15.37 11.07 2.27
CA VAL A 8 14.91 11.77 3.49
C VAL A 8 14.54 13.24 3.18
N SER A 9 15.29 13.95 2.34
CA SER A 9 14.94 15.33 1.96
C SER A 9 13.70 15.39 1.10
N GLY A 10 13.52 14.47 0.16
CA GLY A 10 12.32 14.38 -0.67
C GLY A 10 11.07 14.09 0.17
N GLN A 11 11.16 13.18 1.13
CA GLN A 11 10.05 12.88 2.03
C GLN A 11 9.76 13.99 3.03
N MET A 12 10.77 14.69 3.52
CA MET A 12 10.59 15.86 4.39
C MET A 12 9.97 17.02 3.63
N GLU A 13 10.34 17.22 2.37
CA GLU A 13 9.71 18.23 1.51
C GLU A 13 8.27 17.88 1.18
N MET A 14 8.00 16.62 0.94
CA MET A 14 6.65 16.07 0.76
C MET A 14 5.80 16.24 2.03
N LEU A 15 6.31 15.89 3.20
CA LEU A 15 5.66 16.14 4.49
C LEU A 15 5.41 17.63 4.71
N ARG A 16 6.37 18.50 4.40
CA ARG A 16 6.19 19.95 4.47
C ARG A 16 5.12 20.43 3.51
N THR A 17 5.08 19.91 2.28
CA THR A 17 4.06 20.23 1.28
C THR A 17 2.68 19.77 1.72
N ILE A 18 2.57 18.57 2.28
CA ILE A 18 1.31 18.06 2.84
C ILE A 18 0.85 18.90 4.05
N LEU A 19 1.79 19.28 4.93
CA LEU A 19 1.48 20.07 6.13
C LEU A 19 1.29 21.56 5.82
N SER A 20 1.92 22.10 4.77
CA SER A 20 1.83 23.52 4.37
C SER A 20 0.77 23.78 3.30
N SER A 21 0.42 22.78 2.48
CA SER A 21 -0.80 22.87 1.70
C SER A 21 -1.91 22.94 2.74
N SER A 22 -2.53 24.12 2.88
CA SER A 22 -3.77 24.30 3.62
C SER A 22 -4.60 23.05 3.37
N MET A 23 -4.76 22.21 4.40
CA MET A 23 -5.52 20.97 4.31
C MET A 23 -6.84 21.38 3.67
N ASN A 24 -7.00 21.04 2.40
CA ASN A 24 -8.16 21.51 1.68
C ASN A 24 -9.35 20.76 2.28
N TRP A 25 -10.10 21.40 3.14
CA TRP A 25 -11.24 20.83 3.87
C TRP A 25 -12.20 20.09 2.94
N SER A 26 -12.15 20.41 1.64
CA SER A 26 -12.90 19.65 0.62
C SER A 26 -12.57 18.15 0.61
N TYR A 27 -11.34 17.74 0.97
CA TYR A 27 -10.99 16.30 1.04
C TYR A 27 -11.74 15.56 2.15
N ILE A 28 -12.06 16.22 3.26
CA ILE A 28 -12.84 15.63 4.35
C ILE A 28 -14.25 15.27 3.86
N ILE A 29 -14.78 16.04 2.93
CA ILE A 29 -16.11 15.82 2.34
C ILE A 29 -16.03 14.88 1.13
N VAL A 30 -15.03 15.08 0.28
CA VAL A 30 -14.89 14.31 -0.98
C VAL A 30 -14.46 12.86 -0.73
N MET A 31 -13.61 12.59 0.27
CA MET A 31 -13.18 11.22 0.58
C MET A 31 -14.33 10.27 0.97
N PRO A 32 -15.22 10.60 1.90
CA PRO A 32 -16.37 9.75 2.19
C PRO A 32 -17.27 9.51 0.98
N ILE A 33 -17.53 10.56 0.18
CA ILE A 33 -18.33 10.43 -1.04
C ILE A 33 -17.61 9.52 -2.04
N GLY A 34 -16.31 9.71 -2.25
CA GLY A 34 -15.47 8.87 -3.11
C GLY A 34 -15.49 7.41 -2.66
N PHE A 35 -15.40 7.15 -1.35
CA PHE A 35 -15.52 5.80 -0.82
C PHE A 35 -16.87 5.18 -1.16
N PHE A 36 -17.98 5.85 -0.95
CA PHE A 36 -19.30 5.33 -1.29
C PHE A 36 -19.49 5.06 -2.80
N LEU A 37 -18.82 5.82 -3.65
CA LEU A 37 -18.88 5.60 -5.10
C LEU A 37 -18.01 4.42 -5.57
N THR A 38 -16.95 4.11 -4.83
CA THR A 38 -15.96 3.09 -5.23
C THR A 38 -15.85 1.92 -4.24
N PHE A 39 -16.68 1.88 -3.19
CA PHE A 39 -16.58 0.89 -2.12
C PHE A 39 -16.63 -0.55 -2.61
N VAL A 40 -17.38 -0.82 -3.68
CA VAL A 40 -17.52 -2.17 -4.24
C VAL A 40 -16.16 -2.76 -4.63
N THR A 41 -15.27 -1.93 -5.18
CA THR A 41 -13.91 -2.34 -5.56
C THR A 41 -13.10 -2.73 -4.31
N PHE A 42 -12.97 -1.81 -3.36
CA PHE A 42 -12.16 -2.04 -2.15
C PHE A 42 -12.76 -3.10 -1.23
N PHE A 43 -14.07 -3.09 -1.06
CA PHE A 43 -14.76 -4.11 -0.28
C PHE A 43 -14.64 -5.48 -0.94
N GLY A 44 -14.81 -5.56 -2.26
CA GLY A 44 -14.70 -6.83 -3.01
C GLY A 44 -13.31 -7.44 -2.91
N GLU A 45 -12.26 -6.62 -3.05
CA GLU A 45 -10.89 -7.07 -2.85
C GLU A 45 -10.66 -7.57 -1.43
N GLU A 46 -11.01 -6.79 -0.41
CA GLU A 46 -10.77 -7.18 0.98
C GLU A 46 -11.66 -8.35 1.42
N TYR A 47 -12.87 -8.48 0.87
CA TYR A 47 -13.70 -9.65 1.08
C TYR A 47 -13.03 -10.92 0.53
N GLY A 48 -12.47 -10.86 -0.69
CA GLY A 48 -11.72 -11.96 -1.28
C GLY A 48 -10.43 -12.29 -0.51
N TRP A 49 -9.64 -11.27 -0.21
CA TRP A 49 -8.35 -11.45 0.44
C TRP A 49 -8.46 -11.76 1.92
N ARG A 50 -9.19 -10.96 2.72
CA ARG A 50 -9.19 -11.05 4.19
C ARG A 50 -10.24 -12.01 4.71
N TYR A 51 -11.46 -11.93 4.20
CA TYR A 51 -12.53 -12.78 4.67
C TYR A 51 -12.41 -14.22 4.15
N TYR A 52 -12.07 -14.41 2.87
CA TYR A 52 -12.04 -15.72 2.23
C TYR A 52 -10.65 -16.38 2.26
N LEU A 53 -9.63 -15.77 1.65
CA LEU A 53 -8.35 -16.44 1.41
C LEU A 53 -7.44 -16.45 2.64
N GLN A 54 -7.42 -15.37 3.43
CA GLN A 54 -6.55 -15.27 4.61
C GLN A 54 -6.74 -16.43 5.60
N PRO A 55 -7.96 -16.78 6.06
CA PRO A 55 -8.13 -17.87 7.01
C PRO A 55 -7.71 -19.23 6.43
N ILE A 56 -7.88 -19.45 5.14
CA ILE A 56 -7.43 -20.68 4.47
C ILE A 56 -5.91 -20.81 4.51
N LEU A 57 -5.20 -19.71 4.16
CA LEU A 57 -3.74 -19.68 4.16
C LEU A 57 -3.18 -19.75 5.58
N GLN A 58 -3.79 -19.06 6.54
CA GLN A 58 -3.38 -19.10 7.94
C GLN A 58 -3.56 -20.50 8.56
N LYS A 59 -4.64 -21.20 8.22
CA LYS A 59 -4.84 -22.59 8.66
C LYS A 59 -3.76 -23.53 8.12
N ARG A 60 -3.28 -23.31 6.90
CA ARG A 60 -2.31 -24.20 6.23
C ARG A 60 -0.86 -23.87 6.55
N PHE A 61 -0.52 -22.59 6.65
CA PHE A 61 0.86 -22.10 6.74
C PHE A 61 1.18 -21.34 8.04
N GLY A 62 0.25 -21.38 9.01
CA GLY A 62 0.36 -20.62 10.25
C GLY A 62 -0.03 -19.16 10.07
N MET A 63 -0.26 -18.46 11.20
CA MET A 63 -0.80 -17.10 11.21
C MET A 63 0.05 -16.12 10.38
N LYS A 64 1.34 -16.06 10.65
CA LYS A 64 2.27 -15.16 9.95
C LYS A 64 2.54 -15.60 8.51
N GLY A 65 2.82 -16.89 8.31
CA GLY A 65 3.11 -17.45 6.98
C GLY A 65 1.95 -17.27 6.01
N GLY A 66 0.72 -17.48 6.48
CA GLY A 66 -0.48 -17.28 5.68
C GLY A 66 -0.65 -15.84 5.19
N VAL A 67 -0.36 -14.86 6.05
CA VAL A 67 -0.47 -13.43 5.70
C VAL A 67 0.65 -12.99 4.73
N LEU A 68 1.87 -13.49 4.93
CA LEU A 68 2.96 -13.19 4.01
C LEU A 68 2.70 -13.76 2.61
N LEU A 69 2.22 -15.01 2.53
CA LEU A 69 1.81 -15.62 1.27
C LEU A 69 0.64 -14.89 0.61
N LEU A 70 -0.33 -14.43 1.41
CA LEU A 70 -1.42 -13.61 0.91
C LEU A 70 -0.90 -12.32 0.27
N GLY A 71 0.03 -11.65 0.91
CA GLY A 71 0.64 -10.42 0.38
C GLY A 71 1.38 -10.66 -0.93
N VAL A 72 2.12 -11.77 -1.03
CA VAL A 72 2.76 -12.17 -2.29
C VAL A 72 1.73 -12.46 -3.38
N ALA A 73 0.67 -13.22 -3.07
CA ALA A 73 -0.40 -13.51 -4.02
C ALA A 73 -1.10 -12.23 -4.50
N TRP A 74 -1.38 -11.30 -3.58
CA TRP A 74 -1.98 -10.01 -3.91
C TRP A 74 -1.06 -9.14 -4.76
N GLY A 75 0.26 -9.09 -4.45
CA GLY A 75 1.24 -8.39 -5.27
C GLY A 75 1.36 -8.99 -6.68
N LEU A 76 1.38 -10.32 -6.79
CA LEU A 76 1.42 -10.99 -8.09
C LEU A 76 0.12 -10.81 -8.90
N TRP A 77 -1.02 -10.68 -8.23
CA TRP A 77 -2.28 -10.36 -8.90
C TRP A 77 -2.24 -9.00 -9.62
N HIS A 78 -1.47 -8.04 -9.10
CA HIS A 78 -1.27 -6.76 -9.76
C HIS A 78 -0.34 -6.81 -10.99
N ILE A 79 0.35 -7.94 -11.23
CA ILE A 79 1.39 -8.01 -12.28
C ILE A 79 0.87 -7.63 -13.67
N PHE A 80 -0.39 -7.94 -13.98
CA PHE A 80 -1.00 -7.57 -15.25
C PHE A 80 -1.26 -6.06 -15.33
N LEU A 81 -1.70 -5.43 -14.25
CA LEU A 81 -1.84 -3.98 -14.17
C LEU A 81 -0.47 -3.32 -14.25
N ASP A 82 0.50 -3.84 -13.51
CA ASP A 82 1.88 -3.36 -13.51
C ASP A 82 2.50 -3.48 -14.90
N PHE A 83 2.24 -4.58 -15.59
CA PHE A 83 2.74 -4.79 -16.95
C PHE A 83 2.17 -3.76 -17.95
N PHE A 84 0.88 -3.45 -17.88
CA PHE A 84 0.26 -2.53 -18.82
C PHE A 84 0.47 -1.05 -18.47
N TYR A 85 0.56 -0.71 -17.19
CA TYR A 85 0.62 0.69 -16.73
C TYR A 85 2.01 1.10 -16.24
N TYR A 86 2.82 0.18 -15.69
CA TYR A 86 4.10 0.48 -15.06
C TYR A 86 5.31 -0.13 -15.79
N MET A 87 5.10 -0.82 -16.91
CA MET A 87 6.22 -1.35 -17.73
C MET A 87 7.27 -0.31 -18.12
N PRO A 88 6.93 0.97 -18.35
CA PRO A 88 7.95 1.99 -18.55
C PRO A 88 8.94 2.12 -17.39
N SER A 89 8.52 1.74 -16.19
CA SER A 89 9.35 1.76 -14.97
C SER A 89 10.21 0.50 -14.78
N GLY A 90 10.05 -0.50 -15.66
CA GLY A 90 10.86 -1.73 -15.68
C GLY A 90 10.42 -2.80 -14.67
N PRO A 91 11.02 -4.01 -14.77
CA PRO A 91 10.63 -5.17 -13.91
C PRO A 91 10.92 -4.95 -12.42
N VAL A 92 11.81 -4.04 -12.08
CA VAL A 92 12.14 -3.70 -10.69
C VAL A 92 10.95 -3.07 -9.98
N ALA A 93 10.09 -2.33 -10.70
CA ALA A 93 8.85 -1.77 -10.15
C ALA A 93 7.90 -2.86 -9.64
N VAL A 94 7.81 -4.00 -10.33
CA VAL A 94 6.99 -5.14 -9.92
C VAL A 94 7.47 -5.70 -8.57
N ILE A 95 8.77 -5.78 -8.36
CA ILE A 95 9.36 -6.24 -7.10
C ILE A 95 8.99 -5.29 -5.96
N ALA A 96 9.11 -3.97 -6.18
CA ALA A 96 8.72 -2.96 -5.20
C ALA A 96 7.21 -3.07 -4.88
N GLN A 97 6.37 -3.29 -5.89
CA GLN A 97 4.93 -3.46 -5.72
C GLN A 97 4.59 -4.71 -4.88
N VAL A 98 5.23 -5.85 -5.17
CA VAL A 98 5.03 -7.08 -4.38
C VAL A 98 5.43 -6.85 -2.92
N ILE A 99 6.57 -6.20 -2.67
CA ILE A 99 7.01 -5.85 -1.32
C ILE A 99 5.97 -4.97 -0.61
N ASN A 100 5.48 -3.93 -1.28
CA ASN A 100 4.45 -3.04 -0.75
C ASN A 100 3.18 -3.82 -0.39
N CYS A 101 2.69 -4.70 -1.28
CA CYS A 101 1.52 -5.54 -1.03
C CYS A 101 1.72 -6.49 0.16
N VAL A 102 2.92 -7.05 0.35
CA VAL A 102 3.23 -7.89 1.51
C VAL A 102 3.08 -7.11 2.81
N PHE A 103 3.64 -5.91 2.90
CA PHE A 103 3.56 -5.09 4.11
C PHE A 103 2.15 -4.55 4.36
N LEU A 104 1.45 -4.09 3.34
CA LEU A 104 0.05 -3.71 3.45
C LEU A 104 -0.82 -4.90 3.85
N SER A 105 -0.50 -6.10 3.35
CA SER A 105 -1.20 -7.33 3.75
C SER A 105 -1.05 -7.62 5.24
N ILE A 106 0.13 -7.39 5.82
CA ILE A 106 0.36 -7.52 7.27
C ILE A 106 -0.56 -6.57 8.04
N PHE A 107 -0.59 -5.31 7.64
CA PHE A 107 -1.37 -4.29 8.32
C PHE A 107 -2.88 -4.53 8.19
N PHE A 108 -3.38 -4.83 6.99
CA PHE A 108 -4.81 -5.09 6.78
C PHE A 108 -5.25 -6.39 7.43
N ALA A 109 -4.39 -7.43 7.44
CA ALA A 109 -4.67 -8.67 8.17
C ALA A 109 -4.77 -8.43 9.68
N TRP A 110 -3.86 -7.63 10.24
CA TRP A 110 -3.91 -7.24 11.64
C TRP A 110 -5.20 -6.50 11.98
N THR A 111 -5.61 -5.52 11.17
CA THR A 111 -6.86 -4.80 11.40
C THR A 111 -8.08 -5.71 11.31
N TYR A 112 -8.08 -6.64 10.36
CA TYR A 112 -9.14 -7.63 10.23
C TYR A 112 -9.21 -8.57 11.45
N LEU A 113 -8.10 -9.16 11.85
CA LEU A 113 -8.04 -10.06 13.02
C LEU A 113 -8.44 -9.36 14.31
N LYS A 114 -8.09 -8.10 14.47
CA LYS A 114 -8.40 -7.31 15.66
C LYS A 114 -9.87 -6.88 15.75
N THR A 115 -10.52 -6.66 14.63
CA THR A 115 -11.88 -6.10 14.58
C THR A 115 -12.93 -7.10 14.16
N ASP A 116 -12.53 -8.24 13.62
CA ASP A 116 -13.40 -9.25 12.97
C ASP A 116 -14.39 -8.61 11.98
N ASN A 117 -13.91 -7.57 11.28
CA ASN A 117 -14.75 -6.76 10.41
C ASN A 117 -14.01 -6.37 9.13
N VAL A 118 -14.46 -6.88 7.99
CA VAL A 118 -13.87 -6.65 6.67
C VAL A 118 -13.97 -5.19 6.18
N TRP A 119 -14.92 -4.43 6.73
CA TRP A 119 -15.05 -3.01 6.37
C TRP A 119 -13.86 -2.18 6.84
N VAL A 120 -13.21 -2.57 7.95
CA VAL A 120 -12.05 -1.84 8.46
C VAL A 120 -10.88 -1.88 7.49
N PRO A 121 -10.37 -3.05 7.04
CA PRO A 121 -9.34 -3.07 6.01
C PRO A 121 -9.82 -2.49 4.68
N ALA A 122 -11.09 -2.60 4.30
CA ALA A 122 -11.62 -1.99 3.06
C ALA A 122 -11.53 -0.46 3.09
N ILE A 123 -11.91 0.17 4.19
CA ILE A 123 -11.76 1.62 4.38
C ILE A 123 -10.28 2.02 4.40
N MET A 124 -9.43 1.25 5.09
CA MET A 124 -7.99 1.52 5.13
C MET A 124 -7.32 1.37 3.77
N HIS A 125 -7.74 0.39 2.98
CA HIS A 125 -7.28 0.21 1.61
C HIS A 125 -7.66 1.40 0.74
N PHE A 126 -8.92 1.83 0.78
CA PHE A 126 -9.37 3.04 0.10
C PHE A 126 -8.56 4.28 0.52
N MET A 127 -8.35 4.47 1.83
CA MET A 127 -7.57 5.60 2.35
C MET A 127 -6.12 5.55 1.86
N ASN A 128 -5.48 4.38 1.90
CA ASN A 128 -4.11 4.20 1.40
C ASN A 128 -4.00 4.61 -0.07
N ASN A 129 -4.91 4.12 -0.92
CA ASN A 129 -4.89 4.44 -2.34
C ASN A 129 -5.21 5.92 -2.60
N SER A 130 -6.19 6.47 -1.90
CA SER A 130 -6.57 7.88 -2.05
C SER A 130 -5.44 8.83 -1.62
N LEU A 131 -4.76 8.55 -0.50
CA LEU A 131 -3.61 9.32 -0.04
C LEU A 131 -2.44 9.20 -1.02
N SER A 132 -2.17 7.99 -1.53
CA SER A 132 -1.12 7.78 -2.53
C SER A 132 -1.40 8.59 -3.80
N TRP A 133 -2.63 8.60 -4.31
CA TRP A 133 -3.02 9.42 -5.45
C TRP A 133 -2.93 10.91 -5.18
N MET A 134 -3.30 11.36 -3.99
CA MET A 134 -3.12 12.77 -3.60
C MET A 134 -1.65 13.17 -3.64
N MET A 135 -0.77 12.31 -3.11
CA MET A 135 0.66 12.57 -3.08
C MET A 135 1.24 12.62 -4.50
N VAL A 136 0.89 11.64 -5.34
CA VAL A 136 1.30 11.57 -6.75
C VAL A 136 0.76 12.75 -7.56
N GLY A 137 -0.45 13.19 -7.31
CA GLY A 137 -1.08 14.33 -8.00
C GLY A 137 -0.35 15.67 -7.81
N HIS A 138 0.53 15.79 -6.80
CA HIS A 138 1.39 16.94 -6.62
C HIS A 138 2.68 16.87 -7.46
N TYR A 139 3.05 15.69 -7.98
CA TYR A 139 4.16 15.54 -8.91
C TYR A 139 3.65 15.73 -10.34
N SER A 140 4.39 16.50 -11.15
CA SER A 140 4.02 16.64 -12.55
C SER A 140 4.03 15.27 -13.24
N GLN A 141 3.06 15.03 -14.10
CA GLN A 141 2.94 13.77 -14.87
C GLN A 141 4.25 13.41 -15.58
N LYS A 142 5.01 14.41 -16.04
CA LYS A 142 6.34 14.23 -16.65
C LYS A 142 7.39 13.63 -15.70
N VAL A 143 7.31 13.91 -14.39
CA VAL A 143 8.23 13.33 -13.40
C VAL A 143 7.92 11.86 -13.22
N LEU A 144 6.64 11.48 -13.20
CA LEU A 144 6.20 10.09 -13.05
C LEU A 144 6.50 9.25 -14.29
N GLU A 145 6.31 9.82 -15.50
CA GLU A 145 6.58 9.13 -16.75
C GLU A 145 8.07 8.85 -16.98
N ASN A 146 8.96 9.62 -16.35
CA ASN A 146 10.42 9.50 -16.50
C ASN A 146 11.10 8.77 -15.32
N GLN A 147 10.37 8.38 -14.29
CA GLN A 147 10.93 7.60 -13.19
C GLN A 147 11.11 6.15 -13.61
N GLN A 148 12.37 5.73 -13.77
CA GLN A 148 12.70 4.32 -13.84
C GLN A 148 12.89 3.78 -12.42
N ALA A 149 12.19 2.69 -12.10
CA ALA A 149 12.39 2.01 -10.84
C ALA A 149 13.78 1.36 -10.82
N ASP A 150 14.52 1.65 -9.78
CA ASP A 150 15.84 1.09 -9.52
C ASP A 150 15.86 0.28 -8.21
N TRP A 151 16.97 -0.36 -7.93
CA TRP A 151 17.15 -1.12 -6.69
C TRP A 151 17.14 -0.23 -5.44
N GLY A 152 17.46 1.04 -5.56
CA GLY A 152 17.33 2.03 -4.48
C GLY A 152 15.87 2.17 -4.05
N MET A 153 14.95 2.25 -5.01
CA MET A 153 13.50 2.28 -4.76
C MET A 153 13.01 1.01 -4.05
N VAL A 154 13.52 -0.17 -4.44
CA VAL A 154 13.18 -1.43 -3.76
C VAL A 154 13.62 -1.43 -2.31
N LEU A 155 14.87 -1.01 -2.06
CA LEU A 155 15.42 -0.93 -0.69
C LEU A 155 14.67 0.11 0.16
N GLU A 156 14.32 1.25 -0.43
CA GLU A 156 13.50 2.28 0.24
C GLU A 156 12.12 1.75 0.60
N THR A 157 11.44 1.11 -0.35
CA THR A 157 10.12 0.48 -0.15
C THR A 157 10.20 -0.57 0.97
N LEU A 158 11.20 -1.44 0.94
CA LEU A 158 11.42 -2.46 1.97
C LEU A 158 11.64 -1.83 3.34
N PHE A 159 12.51 -0.83 3.44
CA PHE A 159 12.84 -0.17 4.70
C PHE A 159 11.64 0.59 5.27
N LEU A 160 11.00 1.43 4.47
CA LEU A 160 9.90 2.27 4.94
C LEU A 160 8.68 1.43 5.34
N ASN A 161 8.26 0.50 4.49
CA ASN A 161 7.15 -0.38 4.83
C ASN A 161 7.50 -1.30 6.00
N GLY A 162 8.75 -1.75 6.09
CA GLY A 162 9.25 -2.55 7.23
C GLY A 162 9.12 -1.80 8.55
N VAL A 163 9.50 -0.53 8.59
CA VAL A 163 9.38 0.34 9.77
C VAL A 163 7.92 0.66 10.09
N VAL A 164 7.10 0.95 9.07
CA VAL A 164 5.70 1.38 9.28
C VAL A 164 4.78 0.20 9.57
N PHE A 165 4.90 -0.89 8.84
CA PHE A 165 3.93 -2.00 8.88
C PHE A 165 4.52 -3.32 9.41
N GLY A 166 5.84 -3.52 9.31
CA GLY A 166 6.48 -4.80 9.67
C GLY A 166 6.33 -5.16 11.14
N PHE A 167 6.29 -4.18 12.04
CA PHE A 167 6.16 -4.43 13.47
C PHE A 167 4.80 -5.04 13.86
N PHE A 168 3.75 -4.89 13.03
CA PHE A 168 2.46 -5.53 13.30
C PHE A 168 2.54 -7.06 13.33
N LEU A 169 3.54 -7.67 12.65
CA LEU A 169 3.80 -9.11 12.77
C LEU A 169 4.21 -9.57 14.17
N LEU A 170 4.62 -8.64 15.03
CA LEU A 170 4.96 -8.93 16.44
C LEU A 170 3.74 -8.85 17.35
N SER A 171 2.59 -8.49 16.81
CA SER A 171 1.34 -8.38 17.54
C SER A 171 0.84 -9.76 18.00
N LYS A 172 0.10 -9.75 19.09
CA LYS A 172 -0.51 -10.97 19.67
C LYS A 172 -1.63 -11.56 18.78
N GLU A 173 -2.12 -10.82 17.82
CA GLU A 173 -3.11 -11.27 16.85
C GLU A 173 -2.52 -12.28 15.84
N PHE A 174 -1.19 -12.32 15.68
CA PHE A 174 -0.42 -13.28 14.90
C PHE A 174 0.31 -14.29 15.77
#